data_b4d2f1a36acdbc4cff302c8dafd8ec03
#
_entry.id   b4d2f1a36acdbc4cff302c8dafd8ec03
#
_cell.length_a   1.000
_cell.length_b   1.000
_cell.length_c   1.000
_cell.angle_alpha   90.00
_cell.angle_beta   90.00
_cell.angle_gamma   90.00
#
_symmetry.space_group_name_H-M   'P 1'
#
loop_
_entity.id
_entity.type
_entity.pdbx_description
1 polymer ?
#
loop_
_entity_poly.entity_id
_entity_poly.type
_entity_poly.pdbx_seq_one_letter_code
_entity_poly.pdbx_strand_id
1 'polypeptide(L)'
;YLAGRTLRFADQVGGVMTFAMADVLTDPWNPIAGSNWVYDSFPINSIQGFGGVADSFTGRVWPERIESATITTLEGLPVGKTLDWLNLEFEPEIAVPGDAWVDWDAVNQVFITADEKLAMRAEEEPAEGEEAEEVPEYFTARTKSTVVYPADLFETVKWHDGSFVSLGDFIMGMIL
;
A
#
# COMPACT_ATOMS: atom_id res chain seq x y z
N TYR A 1 24.94 -9.24 -7.38
CA TYR A 1 23.48 -9.16 -7.29
C TYR A 1 22.85 -8.57 -8.57
N LEU A 2 23.27 -7.36 -8.98
CA LEU A 2 22.82 -6.75 -10.23
C LEU A 2 23.11 -7.60 -11.45
N ALA A 3 24.28 -8.23 -11.51
CA ALA A 3 24.61 -9.16 -12.59
C ALA A 3 23.68 -10.40 -12.61
N GLY A 4 23.27 -10.87 -11.43
CA GLY A 4 22.30 -11.97 -11.32
C GLY A 4 20.88 -11.60 -11.74
N ARG A 5 20.52 -10.31 -11.69
CA ARG A 5 19.25 -9.76 -12.19
C ARG A 5 19.29 -9.41 -13.68
N THR A 6 20.46 -9.37 -14.29
CA THR A 6 20.53 -9.15 -15.74
C THR A 6 19.88 -10.32 -16.43
N LEU A 7 18.72 -10.10 -17.00
CA LEU A 7 18.00 -11.11 -17.75
C LEU A 7 18.87 -11.57 -18.94
N ARG A 8 18.91 -12.88 -19.17
CA ARG A 8 19.63 -13.46 -20.32
C ARG A 8 19.18 -12.86 -21.65
N PHE A 9 17.99 -12.28 -21.65
CA PHE A 9 17.32 -11.71 -22.80
C PHE A 9 16.94 -10.23 -22.53
N ALA A 10 17.84 -9.47 -21.91
CA ALA A 10 17.70 -8.03 -21.82
C ALA A 10 17.46 -7.49 -23.24
N ASP A 11 16.62 -6.50 -23.38
CA ASP A 11 16.19 -5.89 -24.64
C ASP A 11 15.22 -6.74 -25.50
N GLN A 12 14.85 -7.94 -25.08
CA GLN A 12 13.82 -8.70 -25.77
C GLN A 12 12.43 -8.23 -25.31
N VAL A 13 11.65 -7.71 -26.25
CA VAL A 13 10.27 -7.27 -26.04
C VAL A 13 9.32 -8.23 -26.73
N GLY A 14 8.26 -8.63 -26.04
CA GLY A 14 7.26 -9.57 -26.56
C GLY A 14 7.68 -11.03 -26.42
N GLY A 15 6.86 -11.91 -26.95
CA GLY A 15 7.04 -13.35 -26.87
C GLY A 15 6.02 -14.03 -25.95
N VAL A 16 6.22 -15.34 -25.74
CA VAL A 16 5.40 -16.18 -24.87
C VAL A 16 6.28 -16.82 -23.83
N MET A 17 5.89 -16.69 -22.57
CA MET A 17 6.54 -17.36 -21.46
C MET A 17 5.62 -18.44 -20.91
N THR A 18 6.12 -19.67 -20.83
CA THR A 18 5.37 -20.80 -20.28
C THR A 18 5.90 -21.16 -18.91
N PHE A 19 5.03 -21.14 -17.92
CA PHE A 19 5.33 -21.58 -16.56
C PHE A 19 4.80 -22.99 -16.33
N ALA A 20 5.63 -23.87 -15.77
CA ALA A 20 5.19 -25.15 -15.27
C ALA A 20 4.87 -25.01 -13.77
N MET A 21 3.69 -25.43 -13.39
CA MET A 21 3.23 -25.44 -12.00
C MET A 21 3.13 -26.86 -11.48
N ALA A 22 3.39 -27.07 -10.20
CA ALA A 22 3.36 -28.39 -9.58
C ALA A 22 1.93 -28.84 -9.24
N ASP A 23 0.98 -27.94 -9.26
CA ASP A 23 -0.41 -28.21 -8.86
C ASP A 23 -1.41 -27.51 -9.79
N VAL A 24 -2.67 -27.96 -9.73
CA VAL A 24 -3.76 -27.36 -10.49
C VAL A 24 -4.42 -26.28 -9.65
N LEU A 25 -4.63 -25.12 -10.25
CA LEU A 25 -5.38 -24.01 -9.62
C LEU A 25 -6.78 -24.49 -9.23
N THR A 26 -7.09 -24.41 -7.95
CA THR A 26 -8.40 -24.79 -7.40
C THR A 26 -9.28 -23.59 -7.10
N ASP A 27 -8.67 -22.44 -6.82
CA ASP A 27 -9.39 -21.21 -6.55
C ASP A 27 -9.41 -20.29 -7.77
N PRO A 28 -10.56 -19.71 -8.12
CA PRO A 28 -10.62 -18.75 -9.21
C PRO A 28 -9.84 -17.49 -8.85
N TRP A 29 -9.02 -17.02 -9.80
CA TRP A 29 -8.36 -15.75 -9.66
C TRP A 29 -9.37 -14.61 -9.70
N ASN A 30 -9.29 -13.71 -8.72
CA ASN A 30 -10.08 -12.49 -8.68
C ASN A 30 -9.15 -11.30 -8.96
N PRO A 31 -9.37 -10.52 -10.03
CA PRO A 31 -8.51 -9.39 -10.36
C PRO A 31 -8.51 -8.27 -9.32
N ILE A 32 -9.51 -8.22 -8.45
CA ILE A 32 -9.66 -7.23 -7.38
C ILE A 32 -9.05 -7.75 -6.08
N ALA A 33 -9.50 -8.93 -5.63
CA ALA A 33 -9.06 -9.54 -4.37
C ALA A 33 -7.70 -10.26 -4.49
N GLY A 34 -7.18 -10.43 -5.71
CA GLY A 34 -5.93 -11.15 -5.94
C GLY A 34 -6.09 -12.67 -5.85
N SER A 35 -4.98 -13.33 -5.55
CA SER A 35 -4.91 -14.77 -5.33
C SER A 35 -4.01 -15.08 -4.14
N ASN A 36 -4.41 -16.04 -3.33
CA ASN A 36 -3.62 -16.56 -2.21
C ASN A 36 -2.63 -17.66 -2.63
N TRP A 37 -2.62 -18.03 -3.91
CA TRP A 37 -1.76 -19.09 -4.41
C TRP A 37 -0.37 -18.58 -4.74
N VAL A 38 0.63 -19.23 -4.18
CA VAL A 38 2.04 -18.90 -4.44
C VAL A 38 2.40 -19.01 -5.92
N TYR A 39 1.77 -19.90 -6.65
CA TYR A 39 2.02 -20.10 -8.09
C TYR A 39 1.51 -18.94 -8.95
N ASP A 40 0.41 -18.31 -8.55
CA ASP A 40 -0.11 -17.11 -9.21
C ASP A 40 0.73 -15.88 -8.91
N SER A 41 1.42 -15.87 -7.77
CA SER A 41 2.28 -14.75 -7.38
C SER A 41 3.42 -14.52 -8.37
N PHE A 42 3.91 -15.54 -9.05
CA PHE A 42 5.00 -15.38 -10.02
C PHE A 42 4.61 -14.49 -11.21
N PRO A 43 3.56 -14.80 -11.97
CA PRO A 43 3.14 -13.93 -13.08
C PRO A 43 2.63 -12.57 -12.58
N ILE A 44 1.89 -12.54 -11.47
CA ILE A 44 1.35 -11.30 -10.91
C ILE A 44 2.48 -10.36 -10.50
N ASN A 45 3.45 -10.83 -9.71
CA ASN A 45 4.59 -10.02 -9.28
C ASN A 45 5.48 -9.56 -10.44
N SER A 46 5.41 -10.25 -11.58
CA SER A 46 6.18 -9.85 -12.78
C SER A 46 5.56 -8.65 -13.51
N ILE A 47 4.27 -8.38 -13.30
CA ILE A 47 3.52 -7.30 -13.96
C ILE A 47 3.09 -6.20 -13.00
N GLN A 48 3.11 -6.45 -11.70
CA GLN A 48 2.82 -5.43 -10.69
C GLN A 48 3.95 -4.42 -10.56
N GLY A 49 3.59 -3.17 -10.29
CA GLY A 49 4.52 -2.13 -9.92
C GLY A 49 4.46 -1.86 -8.42
N PHE A 50 5.62 -1.89 -7.78
CA PHE A 50 5.72 -1.61 -6.35
C PHE A 50 6.54 -0.34 -6.11
N GLY A 51 6.27 0.37 -5.02
CA GLY A 51 7.13 1.47 -4.58
C GLY A 51 8.50 0.98 -4.09
N GLY A 52 8.56 -0.26 -3.58
CA GLY A 52 9.79 -0.92 -3.15
C GLY A 52 9.80 -2.40 -3.53
N VAL A 53 10.98 -2.94 -3.72
CA VAL A 53 11.23 -4.34 -4.11
C VAL A 53 11.98 -5.07 -3.01
N ALA A 54 11.48 -6.23 -2.63
CA ALA A 54 12.19 -7.11 -1.69
C ALA A 54 13.40 -7.76 -2.38
N ASP A 55 14.56 -7.59 -1.77
CA ASP A 55 15.76 -8.31 -2.16
C ASP A 55 15.62 -9.78 -1.75
N SER A 56 15.57 -10.66 -2.75
CA SER A 56 15.43 -12.10 -2.53
C SER A 56 16.61 -12.74 -1.78
N PHE A 57 17.74 -12.06 -1.67
CA PHE A 57 18.92 -12.56 -0.99
C PHE A 57 18.96 -12.18 0.49
N THR A 58 18.61 -10.93 0.81
CA THR A 58 18.68 -10.39 2.16
C THR A 58 17.31 -10.23 2.82
N GLY A 59 16.23 -10.32 2.05
CA GLY A 59 14.87 -10.01 2.50
C GLY A 59 14.63 -8.52 2.76
N ARG A 60 15.63 -7.66 2.52
CA ARG A 60 15.48 -6.22 2.72
C ARG A 60 14.68 -5.59 1.57
N VAL A 61 13.86 -4.61 1.90
CA VAL A 61 13.14 -3.83 0.90
C VAL A 61 14.00 -2.67 0.42
N TRP A 62 14.12 -2.53 -0.89
CA TRP A 62 14.82 -1.43 -1.56
C TRP A 62 13.80 -0.52 -2.25
N PRO A 63 13.99 0.81 -2.22
CA PRO A 63 13.13 1.71 -2.96
C PRO A 63 13.33 1.49 -4.47
N GLU A 64 12.25 1.35 -5.20
CA GLU A 64 12.25 1.27 -6.66
C GLU A 64 11.74 2.57 -7.28
N ARG A 65 10.60 3.05 -6.78
CA ARG A 65 9.97 4.29 -7.23
C ARG A 65 9.87 5.34 -6.13
N ILE A 66 10.12 4.95 -4.89
CA ILE A 66 10.10 5.83 -3.73
C ILE A 66 11.39 6.65 -3.71
N GLU A 67 11.27 7.96 -3.64
CA GLU A 67 12.42 8.87 -3.45
C GLU A 67 12.89 8.87 -1.99
N SER A 68 11.95 8.98 -1.06
CA SER A 68 12.22 8.89 0.37
C SER A 68 11.00 8.41 1.15
N ALA A 69 11.22 7.86 2.34
CA ALA A 69 10.15 7.53 3.25
C ALA A 69 10.54 7.80 4.70
N THR A 70 9.55 8.21 5.48
CA THR A 70 9.65 8.41 6.92
C THR A 70 8.55 7.60 7.61
N ILE A 71 8.92 6.80 8.58
CA ILE A 71 8.01 6.13 9.49
C ILE A 71 8.08 6.86 10.82
N THR A 72 6.97 7.44 11.23
CA THR A 72 6.79 8.00 12.56
C THR A 72 6.02 7.00 13.40
N THR A 73 6.49 6.67 14.59
CA THR A 73 5.84 5.71 15.51
C THR A 73 5.77 6.29 16.92
N LEU A 74 4.92 5.72 17.75
CA LEU A 74 4.78 6.17 19.13
C LEU A 74 6.06 5.88 19.94
N GLU A 75 6.41 6.82 20.81
CA GLU A 75 7.47 6.64 21.79
C GLU A 75 7.21 5.42 22.69
N GLY A 76 8.27 4.73 23.05
CA GLY A 76 8.21 3.53 23.90
C GLY A 76 7.86 2.23 23.18
N LEU A 77 7.55 2.26 21.88
CA LEU A 77 7.42 1.04 21.11
C LEU A 77 8.79 0.44 20.77
N PRO A 78 8.97 -0.89 20.85
CA PRO A 78 10.24 -1.56 20.58
C PRO A 78 10.50 -1.67 19.07
N VAL A 79 10.60 -0.54 18.40
CA VAL A 79 10.83 -0.44 16.96
C VAL A 79 12.22 0.10 16.70
N GLY A 80 12.95 -0.53 15.78
CA GLY A 80 14.27 -0.11 15.37
C GLY A 80 14.39 0.06 13.86
N LYS A 81 15.25 0.99 13.42
CA LYS A 81 15.55 1.23 12.02
C LYS A 81 16.31 0.03 11.44
N THR A 82 15.76 -0.61 10.40
CA THR A 82 16.36 -1.74 9.70
C THR A 82 16.77 -1.44 8.26
N LEU A 83 16.25 -0.35 7.68
CA LEU A 83 16.51 0.06 6.30
C LEU A 83 17.24 1.40 6.30
N ASP A 84 18.38 1.48 5.63
CA ASP A 84 19.24 2.67 5.64
C ASP A 84 18.59 3.88 4.94
N TRP A 85 17.79 3.63 3.91
CA TRP A 85 17.12 4.65 3.12
C TRP A 85 15.84 5.22 3.74
N LEU A 86 15.30 4.56 4.79
CA LEU A 86 14.09 4.96 5.48
C LEU A 86 14.43 5.78 6.72
N ASN A 87 13.71 6.86 6.97
CA ASN A 87 13.80 7.59 8.23
C ASN A 87 12.84 6.99 9.27
N LEU A 88 13.28 6.96 10.53
CA LEU A 88 12.46 6.52 11.66
C LEU A 88 12.43 7.65 12.68
N GLU A 89 11.23 8.07 13.04
CA GLU A 89 10.93 9.12 14.00
C GLU A 89 10.01 8.61 15.09
N PHE A 90 10.03 9.26 16.26
CA PHE A 90 9.20 8.91 17.39
C PHE A 90 8.43 10.15 17.86
N GLU A 91 7.14 9.99 18.08
CA GLU A 91 6.26 11.02 18.63
C GLU A 91 5.50 10.46 19.83
N PRO A 92 5.22 11.29 20.86
CA PRO A 92 4.44 10.85 22.01
C PRO A 92 2.99 10.52 21.66
N GLU A 93 2.46 11.20 20.64
CA GLU A 93 1.13 10.98 20.09
C GLU A 93 1.12 11.31 18.59
N ILE A 94 0.36 10.55 17.83
CA ILE A 94 0.17 10.77 16.40
C ILE A 94 -1.32 11.03 16.16
N ALA A 95 -1.68 12.30 16.04
CA ALA A 95 -3.05 12.68 15.69
C ALA A 95 -3.30 12.44 14.20
N VAL A 96 -4.49 11.92 13.87
CA VAL A 96 -4.96 11.82 12.49
C VAL A 96 -5.56 13.17 12.10
N PRO A 97 -5.13 13.79 10.98
CA PRO A 97 -5.73 15.03 10.50
C PRO A 97 -7.23 14.87 10.26
N GLY A 98 -8.02 15.88 10.59
CA GLY A 98 -9.47 15.84 10.45
C GLY A 98 -9.94 15.67 9.00
N ASP A 99 -9.16 16.13 8.04
CA ASP A 99 -9.38 15.99 6.60
C ASP A 99 -8.82 14.68 5.99
N ALA A 100 -8.19 13.82 6.81
CA ALA A 100 -7.69 12.54 6.35
C ALA A 100 -8.83 11.60 5.97
N TRP A 101 -8.68 10.91 4.86
CA TRP A 101 -9.63 9.87 4.43
C TRP A 101 -9.47 8.63 5.30
N VAL A 102 -10.55 8.24 5.97
CA VAL A 102 -10.56 7.11 6.91
C VAL A 102 -11.54 6.01 6.55
N ASP A 103 -12.46 6.29 5.62
CA ASP A 103 -13.46 5.33 5.18
C ASP A 103 -13.95 5.65 3.76
N TRP A 104 -14.71 4.74 3.16
CA TRP A 104 -15.29 4.88 1.83
C TRP A 104 -16.80 4.61 1.86
N ASP A 105 -17.60 5.58 1.45
CA ASP A 105 -19.02 5.40 1.21
C ASP A 105 -19.24 4.85 -0.20
N ALA A 106 -19.48 3.55 -0.30
CA ALA A 106 -19.68 2.86 -1.58
C ALA A 106 -20.99 3.26 -2.28
N VAL A 107 -21.98 3.75 -1.53
CA VAL A 107 -23.29 4.15 -2.08
C VAL A 107 -23.18 5.51 -2.76
N ASN A 108 -22.57 6.46 -2.10
CA ASN A 108 -22.39 7.83 -2.59
C ASN A 108 -21.09 7.99 -3.38
N GLN A 109 -20.19 7.00 -3.36
CA GLN A 109 -18.89 7.00 -4.02
C GLN A 109 -18.01 8.20 -3.60
N VAL A 110 -17.93 8.43 -2.29
CA VAL A 110 -17.13 9.49 -1.70
C VAL A 110 -16.27 8.96 -0.54
N PHE A 111 -15.10 9.56 -0.37
CA PHE A 111 -14.30 9.31 0.83
C PHE A 111 -14.89 10.04 2.02
N ILE A 112 -14.91 9.38 3.17
CA ILE A 112 -15.31 9.93 4.45
C ILE A 112 -14.04 10.38 5.18
N THR A 113 -14.03 11.63 5.61
CA THR A 113 -12.92 12.20 6.39
C THR A 113 -12.99 11.79 7.86
N ALA A 114 -11.90 11.99 8.59
CA ALA A 114 -11.83 11.71 10.01
C ALA A 114 -12.87 12.52 10.81
N ASP A 115 -13.03 13.82 10.48
CA ASP A 115 -14.02 14.68 11.14
C ASP A 115 -15.46 14.23 10.85
N GLU A 116 -15.75 13.86 9.60
CA GLU A 116 -17.08 13.33 9.24
C GLU A 116 -17.37 12.02 9.96
N LYS A 117 -16.36 11.12 10.05
CA LYS A 117 -16.52 9.84 10.75
C LYS A 117 -16.75 10.03 12.26
N LEU A 118 -16.08 10.99 12.88
CA LEU A 118 -16.32 11.35 14.28
C LEU A 118 -17.73 11.91 14.48
N ALA A 119 -18.19 12.78 13.58
CA ALA A 119 -19.54 13.31 13.61
C ALA A 119 -20.60 12.21 13.48
N MET A 120 -20.41 11.26 12.55
CA MET A 120 -21.30 10.10 12.40
C MET A 120 -21.36 9.27 13.69
N ARG A 121 -20.21 8.99 14.32
CA ARG A 121 -20.17 8.23 15.58
C ARG A 121 -20.86 8.97 16.74
N ALA A 122 -20.80 10.30 16.74
CA ALA A 122 -21.46 11.11 17.77
C ALA A 122 -23.00 11.10 17.63
N GLU A 123 -23.51 10.83 16.43
CA GLU A 123 -24.93 10.73 16.13
C GLU A 123 -25.48 9.29 16.24
N GLU A 124 -24.61 8.27 16.31
CA GLU A 124 -25.02 6.88 16.50
C GLU A 124 -25.60 6.67 17.89
N GLU A 125 -26.84 6.21 17.97
CA GLU A 125 -27.44 5.78 19.22
C GLU A 125 -26.86 4.40 19.62
N PRO A 126 -26.44 4.20 20.88
CA PRO A 126 -25.95 2.92 21.34
C PRO A 126 -27.01 1.83 21.16
N ALA A 127 -26.56 0.64 20.76
CA ALA A 127 -27.46 -0.50 20.64
C ALA A 127 -28.10 -0.85 22.00
N GLU A 128 -29.31 -1.44 21.97
CA GLU A 128 -30.08 -1.73 23.19
C GLU A 128 -29.27 -2.64 24.15
N GLY A 129 -28.79 -2.07 25.25
CA GLY A 129 -27.98 -2.75 26.26
C GLY A 129 -26.47 -2.48 26.19
N GLU A 130 -26.01 -1.65 25.27
CA GLU A 130 -24.62 -1.18 25.22
C GLU A 130 -24.49 0.21 25.87
N GLU A 131 -23.37 0.43 26.54
CA GLU A 131 -23.01 1.75 27.03
C GLU A 131 -22.52 2.61 25.85
N ALA A 132 -22.91 3.89 25.82
CA ALA A 132 -22.43 4.80 24.80
C ALA A 132 -20.90 4.91 24.85
N GLU A 133 -20.23 4.59 23.76
CA GLU A 133 -18.78 4.81 23.63
C GLU A 133 -18.50 6.31 23.64
N GLU A 134 -17.53 6.73 24.44
CA GLU A 134 -17.06 8.11 24.43
C GLU A 134 -16.36 8.40 23.10
N VAL A 135 -16.93 9.30 22.30
CA VAL A 135 -16.35 9.70 21.02
C VAL A 135 -15.15 10.60 21.30
N PRO A 136 -13.94 10.24 20.85
CA PRO A 136 -12.76 11.06 21.08
C PRO A 136 -12.84 12.37 20.26
N GLU A 137 -12.10 13.39 20.70
CA GLU A 137 -12.01 14.67 19.99
C GLU A 137 -11.38 14.52 18.61
N TYR A 138 -10.42 13.59 18.45
CA TYR A 138 -9.76 13.23 17.19
C TYR A 138 -9.28 11.78 17.23
N PHE A 139 -9.10 11.20 16.07
CA PHE A 139 -8.48 9.87 15.96
C PHE A 139 -6.97 9.95 16.19
N THR A 140 -6.43 8.91 16.81
CA THR A 140 -4.98 8.71 16.95
C THR A 140 -4.51 7.49 16.18
N ALA A 141 -3.27 7.53 15.71
CA ALA A 141 -2.62 6.43 15.03
C ALA A 141 -1.42 5.94 15.84
N ARG A 142 -1.06 4.67 15.67
CA ARG A 142 0.16 4.10 16.26
C ARG A 142 1.38 4.33 15.40
N THR A 143 1.17 4.53 14.10
CA THR A 143 2.22 4.69 13.10
C THR A 143 1.72 5.59 11.98
N LYS A 144 2.58 6.49 11.51
CA LYS A 144 2.37 7.31 10.32
C LYS A 144 3.49 7.02 9.32
N SER A 145 3.11 6.70 8.09
CA SER A 145 4.06 6.51 6.98
C SER A 145 3.95 7.68 6.02
N THR A 146 5.04 8.41 5.85
CA THR A 146 5.14 9.45 4.82
C THR A 146 6.05 8.94 3.71
N VAL A 147 5.49 8.80 2.51
CA VAL A 147 6.22 8.31 1.33
C VAL A 147 6.26 9.41 0.29
N VAL A 148 7.46 9.73 -0.17
CA VAL A 148 7.68 10.73 -1.20
C VAL A 148 8.10 10.04 -2.48
N TYR A 149 7.39 10.33 -3.56
CA TYR A 149 7.70 9.89 -4.90
C TYR A 149 8.32 11.04 -5.71
N PRO A 150 9.11 10.74 -6.76
CA PRO A 150 9.61 11.77 -7.66
C PRO A 150 8.48 12.65 -8.19
N ALA A 151 8.74 13.97 -8.26
CA ALA A 151 7.73 14.94 -8.67
C ALA A 151 7.19 14.70 -10.10
N ASP A 152 7.99 14.08 -10.94
CA ASP A 152 7.67 13.74 -12.33
C ASP A 152 7.13 12.32 -12.52
N LEU A 153 6.76 11.61 -11.44
CA LEU A 153 6.28 10.23 -11.48
C LEU A 153 5.17 10.03 -12.53
N PHE A 154 4.20 10.92 -12.54
CA PHE A 154 3.03 10.84 -13.42
C PHE A 154 3.33 11.27 -14.87
N GLU A 155 4.50 11.81 -15.12
CA GLU A 155 4.93 12.28 -16.45
C GLU A 155 5.93 11.31 -17.10
N THR A 156 6.69 10.59 -16.30
CA THR A 156 7.82 9.78 -16.77
C THR A 156 7.59 8.28 -16.68
N VAL A 157 6.84 7.82 -15.66
CA VAL A 157 6.63 6.39 -15.44
C VAL A 157 5.39 5.90 -16.16
N LYS A 158 5.56 4.82 -16.93
CA LYS A 158 4.49 4.21 -17.73
C LYS A 158 4.27 2.76 -17.34
N TRP A 159 3.03 2.34 -17.47
CA TRP A 159 2.63 0.94 -17.48
C TRP A 159 3.07 0.25 -18.77
N HIS A 160 2.99 -1.08 -18.81
CA HIS A 160 3.36 -1.90 -19.97
C HIS A 160 2.51 -1.61 -21.23
N ASP A 161 1.29 -1.10 -21.05
CA ASP A 161 0.41 -0.68 -22.15
C ASP A 161 0.73 0.72 -22.71
N GLY A 162 1.69 1.40 -22.09
CA GLY A 162 2.14 2.74 -22.47
C GLY A 162 1.38 3.87 -21.79
N SER A 163 0.33 3.61 -21.02
CA SER A 163 -0.34 4.61 -20.19
C SER A 163 0.58 5.10 -19.06
N PHE A 164 0.43 6.34 -18.64
CA PHE A 164 1.17 6.86 -17.51
C PHE A 164 0.57 6.39 -16.19
N VAL A 165 1.43 6.20 -15.19
CA VAL A 165 1.00 6.06 -13.80
C VAL A 165 0.24 7.33 -13.41
N SER A 166 -0.82 7.19 -12.68
CA SER A 166 -1.72 8.29 -12.28
C SER A 166 -2.06 8.22 -10.80
N LEU A 167 -2.62 9.29 -10.25
CA LEU A 167 -3.15 9.29 -8.90
C LEU A 167 -4.25 8.23 -8.71
N GLY A 168 -5.01 7.92 -9.75
CA GLY A 168 -6.03 6.88 -9.73
C GLY A 168 -5.47 5.50 -9.36
N ASP A 169 -4.24 5.17 -9.78
CA ASP A 169 -3.61 3.89 -9.47
C ASP A 169 -3.33 3.73 -7.97
N PHE A 170 -3.11 4.84 -7.25
CA PHE A 170 -2.95 4.83 -5.79
C PHE A 170 -4.29 4.80 -5.06
N ILE A 171 -5.27 5.59 -5.54
CA ILE A 171 -6.59 5.71 -4.91
C ILE A 171 -7.38 4.41 -5.03
N MET A 172 -7.26 3.68 -6.14
CA MET A 172 -7.95 2.41 -6.34
C MET A 172 -7.64 1.39 -5.23
N GLY A 173 -6.41 1.35 -4.74
CA GLY A 173 -6.03 0.48 -3.62
C GLY A 173 -6.63 0.90 -2.26
N MET A 174 -7.21 2.09 -2.16
CA MET A 174 -7.91 2.57 -0.95
C MET A 174 -9.42 2.29 -1.03
N ILE A 175 -9.97 2.10 -2.24
CA ILE A 175 -11.41 1.87 -2.48
C ILE A 175 -11.73 0.37 -2.45
N LEU A 176 -10.80 -0.48 -2.85
CA LEU A 176 -10.95 -1.94 -2.99
C LEU A 176 -10.53 -2.68 -1.73
#